data_452623d7aa53067378447c1c94607023
#
_entry.id   452623d7aa53067378447c1c94607023
#
_cell.length_a   1.000
_cell.length_b   1.000
_cell.length_c   1.000
_cell.angle_alpha   90.00
_cell.angle_beta   90.00
_cell.angle_gamma   90.00
#
_symmetry.space_group_name_H-M   'P 1'
#
loop_
_entity.id
_entity.type
_entity.pdbx_description
1 polymer ?
#
loop_
_entity_poly.entity_id
_entity_poly.type
_entity_poly.pdbx_seq_one_letter_code
_entity_poly.pdbx_strand_id
1 'polypeptide(L)'
;MNIICISPLKKLDSPYAEAVREYEKRLGRYCKIKLFSAKSAPPPSPAAEILTITSGLASASMLSSEEFAAQLAQYGLNGQTRLHFILADSPVSENCLSLSYAKLSPPLLTVLLYEQIYRAFRIIHRHSYHK
;
A
#
# COMPACT_ATOMS: atom_id res chain seq x y z
N MET A 1 -2.13 -12.59 4.82
CA MET A 1 -2.34 -11.65 3.71
C MET A 1 -1.01 -11.43 2.99
N ASN A 2 -1.04 -11.45 1.69
CA ASN A 2 0.12 -11.19 0.83
C ASN A 2 -0.09 -9.88 0.11
N ILE A 3 0.84 -8.96 0.29
CA ILE A 3 0.77 -7.64 -0.31
C ILE A 3 1.95 -7.46 -1.26
N ILE A 4 1.64 -7.11 -2.49
CA ILE A 4 2.63 -6.81 -3.52
C ILE A 4 2.52 -5.32 -3.82
N CYS A 5 3.62 -4.59 -3.64
CA CYS A 5 3.69 -3.18 -4.01
C CYS A 5 4.52 -3.07 -5.28
N ILE A 6 4.04 -2.33 -6.26
CA ILE A 6 4.70 -2.20 -7.54
C ILE A 6 5.04 -0.74 -7.78
N SER A 7 6.33 -0.45 -7.92
CA SER A 7 6.86 0.88 -8.12
C SER A 7 7.17 1.12 -9.59
N PRO A 8 6.99 2.35 -10.11
CA PRO A 8 7.44 2.67 -11.45
C PRO A 8 8.96 2.77 -11.55
N LEU A 9 9.66 2.80 -10.42
CA LEU A 9 11.11 2.92 -10.40
C LEU A 9 11.77 1.55 -10.48
N LYS A 10 12.93 1.48 -11.14
CA LYS A 10 13.71 0.25 -11.19
C LYS A 10 14.33 -0.06 -9.85
N LYS A 11 14.70 0.97 -9.11
CA LYS A 11 15.42 0.85 -7.85
C LYS A 11 15.05 2.02 -6.95
N LEU A 12 14.98 1.74 -5.68
CA LEU A 12 14.73 2.75 -4.65
C LEU A 12 16.04 3.04 -3.94
N ASP A 13 16.46 4.31 -3.95
CA ASP A 13 17.71 4.73 -3.33
C ASP A 13 17.53 5.03 -1.84
N SER A 14 18.65 5.00 -1.11
CA SER A 14 18.66 5.51 0.26
C SER A 14 18.38 7.01 0.26
N PRO A 15 17.69 7.53 1.28
CA PRO A 15 17.23 6.82 2.48
C PRO A 15 15.90 6.11 2.31
N TYR A 16 15.28 6.21 1.15
CA TYR A 16 13.94 5.62 0.92
C TYR A 16 13.97 4.09 1.02
N ALA A 17 15.00 3.47 0.44
CA ALA A 17 15.15 2.01 0.49
C ALA A 17 15.27 1.52 1.93
N GLU A 18 15.98 2.28 2.76
CA GLU A 18 16.15 1.92 4.18
C GLU A 18 14.83 2.04 4.93
N ALA A 19 14.07 3.09 4.65
CA ALA A 19 12.77 3.28 5.28
C ALA A 19 11.80 2.14 4.91
N VAL A 20 11.78 1.75 3.64
CA VAL A 20 10.93 0.64 3.18
C VAL A 20 11.33 -0.65 3.89
N ARG A 21 12.62 -0.95 3.97
CA ARG A 21 13.09 -2.16 4.65
C ARG A 21 12.69 -2.18 6.12
N GLU A 22 12.74 -1.03 6.77
CA GLU A 22 12.35 -0.94 8.18
C GLU A 22 10.86 -1.23 8.34
N TYR A 23 10.01 -0.69 7.47
CA TYR A 23 8.58 -0.98 7.51
C TYR A 23 8.29 -2.44 7.16
N GLU A 24 8.98 -3.00 6.17
CA GLU A 24 8.80 -4.41 5.83
C GLU A 24 9.10 -5.32 7.02
N LYS A 25 10.15 -4.98 7.75
CA LYS A 25 10.53 -5.73 8.94
C LYS A 25 9.43 -5.66 10.01
N ARG A 26 8.91 -4.47 10.27
CA ARG A 26 7.82 -4.30 11.24
C ARG A 26 6.52 -4.95 10.79
N LEU A 27 6.25 -4.91 9.49
CA LEU A 27 5.04 -5.50 8.92
C LEU A 27 5.07 -7.01 8.89
N GLY A 28 6.24 -7.62 9.01
CA GLY A 28 6.38 -9.07 8.95
C GLY A 28 5.56 -9.83 9.98
N ARG A 29 5.19 -9.20 11.08
CA ARG A 29 4.33 -9.81 12.09
C ARG A 29 2.85 -9.83 11.68
N TYR A 30 2.47 -9.04 10.67
CA TYR A 30 1.08 -8.91 10.26
C TYR A 30 0.79 -9.51 8.89
N CYS A 31 1.75 -9.43 7.98
CA CYS A 31 1.52 -9.82 6.58
C CYS A 31 2.85 -10.12 5.90
N LYS A 32 2.75 -10.68 4.70
CA LYS A 32 3.89 -10.78 3.79
C LYS A 32 3.77 -9.61 2.82
N ILE A 33 4.80 -8.79 2.73
CA ILE A 33 4.79 -7.62 1.87
C ILE A 33 6.12 -7.51 1.15
N LYS A 34 6.06 -7.15 -0.12
CA LYS A 34 7.26 -7.01 -0.94
C LYS A 34 7.09 -5.94 -1.98
N LEU A 35 8.18 -5.23 -2.27
CA LEU A 35 8.22 -4.18 -3.28
C LEU A 35 8.91 -4.70 -4.54
N PHE A 36 8.28 -4.49 -5.68
CA PHE A 36 8.83 -4.86 -6.98
C PHE A 36 8.87 -3.65 -7.89
N SER A 37 9.79 -3.64 -8.85
CA SER A 37 9.70 -2.73 -9.96
C SER A 37 8.64 -3.27 -10.93
N ALA A 38 8.11 -2.39 -11.78
CA ALA A 38 7.07 -2.80 -12.74
C ALA A 38 7.53 -3.94 -13.64
N LYS A 39 8.82 -3.99 -13.97
CA LYS A 39 9.35 -5.03 -14.85
C LYS A 39 9.50 -6.37 -14.18
N SER A 40 9.75 -6.38 -12.87
CA SER A 40 10.01 -7.61 -12.12
C SER A 40 8.82 -8.10 -11.33
N ALA A 41 7.72 -7.36 -11.32
CA ALA A 41 6.54 -7.71 -10.55
C ALA A 41 5.87 -8.95 -11.13
N PRO A 42 5.42 -9.88 -10.26
CA PRO A 42 4.63 -11.01 -10.74
C PRO A 42 3.27 -10.51 -11.25
N PRO A 43 2.70 -11.15 -12.26
CA PRO A 43 1.36 -10.78 -12.70
C PRO A 43 0.35 -11.07 -11.59
N PRO A 44 -0.69 -10.24 -11.42
CA PRO A 44 -1.69 -10.50 -10.39
C PRO A 44 -2.49 -11.75 -10.73
N SER A 45 -2.78 -12.56 -9.71
CA SER A 45 -3.68 -13.68 -9.90
C SER A 45 -5.11 -13.17 -10.09
N PRO A 46 -6.01 -13.97 -10.69
CA PRO A 46 -7.41 -13.54 -10.83
C PRO A 46 -8.09 -13.23 -9.51
N ALA A 47 -7.59 -13.80 -8.41
CA ALA A 47 -8.16 -13.59 -7.09
C ALA A 47 -7.59 -12.37 -6.38
N ALA A 48 -6.59 -11.68 -6.96
CA ALA A 48 -5.97 -10.53 -6.30
C ALA A 48 -6.84 -9.29 -6.45
N GLU A 49 -6.91 -8.49 -5.39
CA GLU A 49 -7.50 -7.16 -5.47
C GLU A 49 -6.40 -6.18 -5.90
N ILE A 50 -6.70 -5.33 -6.87
CA ILE A 50 -5.73 -4.38 -7.41
C ILE A 50 -6.16 -2.96 -7.07
N LEU A 51 -5.27 -2.23 -6.41
CA LEU A 51 -5.51 -0.84 -6.04
C LEU A 51 -4.42 0.03 -6.65
N THR A 52 -4.83 1.13 -7.26
CA THR A 52 -3.88 2.14 -7.72
C THR A 52 -3.61 3.09 -6.56
N ILE A 53 -2.33 3.36 -6.31
CA ILE A 53 -1.90 4.30 -5.29
C ILE A 53 -1.26 5.49 -5.98
N THR A 54 -1.78 6.67 -5.70
CA THR A 54 -1.31 7.87 -6.35
C THR A 54 -1.24 9.03 -5.35
N SER A 55 -0.89 10.21 -5.82
CA SER A 55 -0.91 11.44 -5.04
C SER A 55 -1.27 12.60 -5.95
N GLY A 56 -1.92 13.61 -5.39
CA GLY A 56 -2.24 14.83 -6.13
C GLY A 56 -3.23 14.65 -7.26
N LEU A 57 -4.06 13.60 -7.22
CA LEU A 57 -5.04 13.32 -8.26
C LEU A 57 -6.44 13.52 -7.67
N ALA A 58 -7.11 14.59 -8.12
CA ALA A 58 -8.40 14.99 -7.55
C ALA A 58 -9.50 13.96 -7.76
N SER A 59 -9.41 13.15 -8.82
CA SER A 59 -10.44 12.15 -9.11
C SER A 59 -10.29 10.89 -8.27
N ALA A 60 -9.17 10.72 -7.57
CA ALA A 60 -8.94 9.56 -6.71
C ALA A 60 -9.55 9.79 -5.33
N SER A 61 -9.95 8.71 -4.69
CA SER A 61 -10.47 8.77 -3.32
C SER A 61 -9.34 9.02 -2.33
N MET A 62 -9.61 9.86 -1.33
CA MET A 62 -8.69 10.03 -0.21
C MET A 62 -9.34 9.46 1.03
N LEU A 63 -8.64 8.53 1.66
CA LEU A 63 -9.13 7.88 2.87
C LEU A 63 -8.30 8.33 4.07
N SER A 64 -8.96 8.46 5.22
CA SER A 64 -8.24 8.61 6.47
C SER A 64 -7.51 7.32 6.79
N SER A 65 -6.59 7.36 7.74
CA SER A 65 -5.90 6.15 8.19
C SER A 65 -6.90 5.12 8.73
N GLU A 66 -7.92 5.59 9.44
CA GLU A 66 -8.97 4.72 9.99
C GLU A 66 -9.81 4.08 8.88
N GLU A 67 -10.14 4.86 7.85
CA GLU A 67 -10.91 4.34 6.71
C GLU A 67 -10.09 3.31 5.94
N PHE A 68 -8.80 3.57 5.74
CA PHE A 68 -7.92 2.63 5.07
C PHE A 68 -7.79 1.33 5.87
N ALA A 69 -7.64 1.45 7.21
CA ALA A 69 -7.60 0.29 8.08
C ALA A 69 -8.88 -0.53 8.00
N ALA A 70 -10.03 0.14 7.97
CA ALA A 70 -11.32 -0.54 7.84
C ALA A 70 -11.40 -1.29 6.52
N GLN A 71 -10.91 -0.70 5.44
CA GLN A 71 -10.90 -1.35 4.13
C GLN A 71 -10.02 -2.60 4.12
N LEU A 72 -8.82 -2.52 4.70
CA LEU A 72 -7.94 -3.69 4.80
C LEU A 72 -8.56 -4.79 5.66
N ALA A 73 -9.19 -4.43 6.77
CA ALA A 73 -9.87 -5.39 7.62
C ALA A 73 -11.01 -6.08 6.85
N GLN A 74 -11.74 -5.33 6.04
CA GLN A 74 -12.84 -5.87 5.26
C GLN A 74 -12.35 -6.88 4.21
N TYR A 75 -11.22 -6.61 3.56
CA TYR A 75 -10.63 -7.57 2.64
C TYR A 75 -10.32 -8.89 3.37
N GLY A 76 -9.76 -8.81 4.56
CA GLY A 76 -9.47 -10.00 5.35
C GLY A 76 -10.72 -10.79 5.70
N LEU A 77 -11.79 -10.10 6.12
CA LEU A 77 -13.05 -10.73 6.46
C LEU A 77 -13.71 -11.41 5.25
N ASN A 78 -13.51 -10.84 4.07
CA ASN A 78 -14.07 -11.39 2.84
C ASN A 78 -13.20 -12.50 2.23
N GLY A 79 -12.14 -12.89 2.90
CA GLY A 79 -11.25 -13.93 2.40
C GLY A 79 -10.29 -13.44 1.33
N GLN A 80 -10.19 -12.13 1.13
CA GLN A 80 -9.24 -11.58 0.16
C GLN A 80 -7.84 -11.58 0.78
N THR A 81 -6.99 -12.48 0.30
CA THR A 81 -5.66 -12.68 0.89
C THR A 81 -4.53 -12.10 0.05
N ARG A 82 -4.83 -11.57 -1.13
CA ARG A 82 -3.81 -11.03 -2.04
C ARG A 82 -4.20 -9.64 -2.51
N LEU A 83 -3.32 -8.68 -2.22
CA LEU A 83 -3.50 -7.30 -2.63
C LEU A 83 -2.32 -6.86 -3.47
N HIS A 84 -2.59 -6.16 -4.57
CA HIS A 84 -1.57 -5.52 -5.39
C HIS A 84 -1.79 -4.02 -5.33
N PHE A 85 -0.82 -3.31 -4.76
CA PHE A 85 -0.82 -1.86 -4.76
C PHE A 85 0.11 -1.38 -5.87
N ILE A 86 -0.45 -0.74 -6.89
CA ILE A 86 0.33 -0.25 -8.02
C ILE A 86 0.47 1.26 -7.90
N LEU A 87 1.70 1.73 -7.71
CA LEU A 87 1.97 3.17 -7.62
C LEU A 87 2.05 3.74 -9.03
N ALA A 88 1.19 4.73 -9.31
CA ALA A 88 1.08 5.30 -10.64
C ALA A 88 0.54 6.72 -10.59
N ASP A 89 0.77 7.49 -11.65
CA ASP A 89 0.28 8.86 -11.75
C ASP A 89 -1.19 8.92 -12.17
N SER A 90 -1.71 7.86 -12.75
CA SER A 90 -3.08 7.79 -13.22
C SER A 90 -3.68 6.42 -12.86
N PRO A 91 -5.01 6.31 -12.81
CA PRO A 91 -5.64 5.05 -12.44
C PRO A 91 -5.30 3.92 -13.41
N VAL A 92 -4.93 2.77 -12.86
CA VAL A 92 -4.72 1.53 -13.61
C VAL A 92 -5.68 0.44 -13.13
N SER A 93 -6.60 0.80 -12.24
CA SER A 93 -7.62 -0.09 -11.70
C SER A 93 -8.82 0.75 -11.27
N GLU A 94 -9.93 0.07 -10.97
CA GLU A 94 -11.14 0.77 -10.52
C GLU A 94 -10.93 1.46 -9.19
N ASN A 95 -10.24 0.80 -8.27
CA ASN A 95 -9.92 1.37 -6.96
C ASN A 95 -8.65 2.18 -7.06
N CYS A 96 -8.78 3.49 -6.92
CA CYS A 96 -7.64 4.40 -7.00
C CYS A 96 -7.65 5.30 -5.77
N LEU A 97 -6.60 5.20 -4.96
CA LEU A 97 -6.46 5.95 -3.72
C LEU A 97 -5.35 6.97 -3.85
N SER A 98 -5.63 8.21 -3.45
CA SER A 98 -4.61 9.24 -3.34
C SER A 98 -4.18 9.35 -1.89
N LEU A 99 -2.88 9.29 -1.63
CA LEU A 99 -2.35 9.39 -0.27
C LEU A 99 -2.05 10.82 0.14
N SER A 100 -2.15 11.78 -0.77
CA SER A 100 -1.81 13.16 -0.50
C SER A 100 -2.55 14.08 -1.46
N TYR A 101 -2.93 15.28 -0.99
CA TYR A 101 -3.44 16.32 -1.88
C TYR A 101 -2.34 16.84 -2.79
N ALA A 102 -1.11 16.90 -2.30
CA ALA A 102 0.02 17.32 -3.10
C ALA A 102 0.60 16.14 -3.86
N LYS A 103 1.12 16.38 -5.05
CA LYS A 103 1.81 15.35 -5.80
C LYS A 103 3.15 15.04 -5.15
N LEU A 104 3.40 13.77 -4.87
CA LEU A 104 4.64 13.31 -4.25
C LEU A 104 5.49 12.59 -5.28
N SER A 105 6.82 12.66 -5.10
CA SER A 105 7.73 11.88 -5.93
C SER A 105 7.50 10.39 -5.69
N PRO A 106 7.78 9.54 -6.68
CA PRO A 106 7.60 8.09 -6.50
C PRO A 106 8.30 7.50 -5.29
N PRO A 107 9.54 7.87 -4.94
CA PRO A 107 10.15 7.34 -3.72
C PRO A 107 9.40 7.72 -2.45
N LEU A 108 8.98 8.98 -2.37
CA LEU A 108 8.27 9.45 -1.18
C LEU A 108 6.88 8.80 -1.09
N LEU A 109 6.20 8.66 -2.21
CA LEU A 109 4.90 7.99 -2.25
C LEU A 109 5.03 6.53 -1.79
N THR A 110 6.11 5.86 -2.18
CA THR A 110 6.38 4.48 -1.77
C THR A 110 6.51 4.37 -0.25
N VAL A 111 7.32 5.24 0.35
CA VAL A 111 7.50 5.23 1.80
C VAL A 111 6.19 5.55 2.51
N LEU A 112 5.43 6.52 2.00
CA LEU A 112 4.15 6.88 2.60
C LEU A 112 3.16 5.72 2.52
N LEU A 113 3.14 4.98 1.40
CA LEU A 113 2.28 3.81 1.29
C LEU A 113 2.62 2.78 2.37
N TYR A 114 3.89 2.47 2.56
CA TYR A 114 4.32 1.53 3.57
C TYR A 114 3.93 2.01 4.98
N GLU A 115 4.10 3.29 5.25
CA GLU A 115 3.71 3.87 6.54
C GLU A 115 2.21 3.73 6.77
N GLN A 116 1.40 3.99 5.74
CA GLN A 116 -0.05 3.86 5.85
C GLN A 116 -0.48 2.42 6.05
N ILE A 117 0.15 1.47 5.36
CA ILE A 117 -0.14 0.06 5.56
C ILE A 117 0.21 -0.36 6.99
N TYR A 118 1.37 0.06 7.47
CA TYR A 118 1.78 -0.25 8.84
C TYR A 118 0.80 0.33 9.85
N ARG A 119 0.43 1.59 9.67
CA ARG A 119 -0.55 2.25 10.55
C ARG A 119 -1.89 1.52 10.54
N ALA A 120 -2.33 1.08 9.36
CA ALA A 120 -3.58 0.35 9.22
C ALA A 120 -3.57 -0.94 10.05
N PHE A 121 -2.50 -1.73 9.95
CA PHE A 121 -2.39 -2.95 10.74
C PHE A 121 -2.29 -2.65 12.24
N ARG A 122 -1.62 -1.57 12.61
CA ARG A 122 -1.58 -1.17 14.02
C ARG A 122 -2.97 -0.83 14.53
N ILE A 123 -3.75 -0.12 13.75
CA ILE A 123 -5.13 0.21 14.11
C ILE A 123 -5.96 -1.07 14.25
N ILE A 124 -5.88 -1.97 13.26
CA ILE A 124 -6.65 -3.21 13.27
C ILE A 124 -6.32 -4.04 14.52
N HIS A 125 -5.04 -4.23 14.81
CA HIS A 125 -4.61 -5.13 15.87
C HIS A 125 -4.63 -4.49 17.26
N ARG A 126 -4.75 -3.17 17.34
CA ARG A 126 -4.88 -2.49 18.62
C ARG A 126 -6.31 -2.09 18.95
N HIS A 127 -7.21 -2.45 18.07
CA HIS A 127 -8.60 -2.06 18.19
C HIS A 127 -9.21 -2.48 19.52
N SER A 128 -8.87 -3.66 20.01
CA SER A 128 -9.44 -4.21 21.22
C SER A 128 -8.94 -3.54 22.50
N TYR A 129 -7.78 -2.89 22.47
CA TYR A 129 -7.22 -2.26 23.66
C TYR A 129 -6.82 -0.82 23.44
N HIS A 130 -7.12 -0.33 22.27
CA HIS A 130 -6.91 1.05 21.95
C HIS A 130 -8.04 1.86 22.55
N LYS A 131 -7.78 2.79 23.04
CA LYS A 131 -8.85 3.59 23.46
C LYS A 131 -8.52 4.49 24.35
#